data_b2394ff58b7f3b84940e706c922e5844
#
_entry.id   b2394ff58b7f3b84940e706c922e5844
#
_cell.length_a   1.000
_cell.length_b   1.000
_cell.length_c   1.000
_cell.angle_alpha   90.00
_cell.angle_beta   90.00
_cell.angle_gamma   90.00
#
_symmetry.space_group_name_H-M   'P 1'
#
loop_
_entity.id
_entity.type
_entity.pdbx_description
1 polymer ?
#
loop_
_entity_poly.entity_id
_entity_poly.type
_entity_poly.pdbx_seq_one_letter_code
_entity_poly.pdbx_strand_id
1 'polypeptide(L)'
;MTHQPIEQHLADVSNYNYPGQVLLSPGCYVGLRSIPMVRDLQFAWQEVPQQVLDQQQQKVRDSLRSALIRWAKQAGEGTDYRDNMPMQCLHPVGHWYEIPNMLRNGVLLKLLQQRPELKYLMLHNIDTLGASVDPSLLGKHIQQDSCLSFEVIERRLDDRGGGLALVNGQPRLVEGLAMPREKDEFKLTYYNSLTTWITIDRLLDTMQLTREDLTDDAKVEQAVRRLSHKMPTYITLKDVKKRWGNGQEDVFPVAQFEKLWGDMSALADVDCRFFVIPLQRGQQLKEQAQLDGWLRDGSASFVEQLCHWT
;
A
#
# COMPACT_ATOMS: atom_id res chain seq x y z
N MET A 1 -13.53 -8.32 8.04
CA MET A 1 -14.14 -7.57 9.16
C MET A 1 -14.61 -6.18 8.76
N THR A 2 -13.86 -5.43 7.96
CA THR A 2 -14.25 -4.06 7.54
C THR A 2 -15.15 -4.02 6.33
N HIS A 3 -15.21 -5.08 5.52
CA HIS A 3 -15.98 -5.10 4.27
C HIS A 3 -17.48 -4.84 4.48
N GLN A 4 -18.14 -5.65 5.31
CA GLN A 4 -19.57 -5.49 5.57
C GLN A 4 -19.95 -4.13 6.17
N PRO A 5 -19.22 -3.59 7.17
CA PRO A 5 -19.49 -2.24 7.65
C PRO A 5 -19.34 -1.15 6.59
N ILE A 6 -18.37 -1.27 5.67
CA ILE A 6 -18.20 -0.33 4.56
C ILE A 6 -19.37 -0.45 3.58
N GLU A 7 -19.73 -1.67 3.20
CA GLU A 7 -20.87 -1.92 2.31
C GLU A 7 -22.16 -1.34 2.86
N GLN A 8 -22.46 -1.60 4.16
CA GLN A 8 -23.61 -1.06 4.83
C GLN A 8 -23.58 0.48 4.86
N HIS A 9 -22.44 1.07 5.24
CA HIS A 9 -22.30 2.51 5.28
C HIS A 9 -22.55 3.16 3.91
N LEU A 10 -21.96 2.61 2.85
CA LEU A 10 -22.17 3.14 1.49
C LEU A 10 -23.64 3.03 1.05
N ALA A 11 -24.33 1.95 1.44
CA ALA A 11 -25.76 1.81 1.20
C ALA A 11 -26.57 2.85 1.97
N ASP A 12 -26.28 3.04 3.25
CA ASP A 12 -27.00 4.00 4.13
C ASP A 12 -26.89 5.44 3.63
N VAL A 13 -25.73 5.80 3.07
CA VAL A 13 -25.49 7.15 2.51
C VAL A 13 -25.71 7.23 0.99
N SER A 14 -26.35 6.23 0.39
CA SER A 14 -26.62 6.16 -1.06
C SER A 14 -25.37 6.45 -1.91
N ASN A 15 -24.21 5.89 -1.53
CA ASN A 15 -22.91 6.14 -2.14
C ASN A 15 -22.56 7.64 -2.27
N TYR A 16 -23.00 8.47 -1.32
CA TYR A 16 -22.84 9.94 -1.36
C TYR A 16 -23.37 10.58 -2.63
N ASN A 17 -24.44 10.03 -3.18
CA ASN A 17 -25.03 10.44 -4.47
C ASN A 17 -24.05 10.37 -5.66
N TYR A 18 -22.99 9.58 -5.56
CA TYR A 18 -22.06 9.37 -6.66
C TYR A 18 -22.77 8.68 -7.84
N PRO A 19 -22.80 9.28 -9.04
CA PRO A 19 -23.55 8.75 -10.18
C PRO A 19 -22.86 7.57 -10.87
N GLY A 20 -21.59 7.32 -10.55
CA GLY A 20 -20.81 6.24 -11.11
C GLY A 20 -21.01 4.90 -10.40
N GLN A 21 -20.43 3.86 -10.96
CA GLN A 21 -20.45 2.53 -10.35
C GLN A 21 -19.44 2.46 -9.21
N VAL A 22 -19.87 1.96 -8.05
CA VAL A 22 -19.01 1.61 -6.92
C VAL A 22 -18.89 0.09 -6.85
N LEU A 23 -17.67 -0.42 -6.85
CA LEU A 23 -17.35 -1.84 -6.67
C LEU A 23 -16.45 -1.98 -5.45
N LEU A 24 -16.84 -2.84 -4.52
CA LEU A 24 -16.02 -3.17 -3.37
C LEU A 24 -15.12 -4.36 -3.71
N SER A 25 -13.83 -4.21 -3.41
CA SER A 25 -12.83 -5.25 -3.58
C SER A 25 -12.40 -5.77 -2.21
N PRO A 26 -13.01 -6.86 -1.71
CA PRO A 26 -12.63 -7.41 -0.41
C PRO A 26 -11.19 -7.90 -0.41
N GLY A 27 -10.46 -7.62 0.66
CA GLY A 27 -9.11 -8.14 0.84
C GLY A 27 -9.10 -9.67 0.87
N CYS A 28 -8.18 -10.25 0.13
CA CYS A 28 -7.91 -11.69 0.16
C CYS A 28 -6.67 -11.97 1.00
N TYR A 29 -6.61 -13.14 1.58
CA TYR A 29 -5.42 -13.57 2.32
C TYR A 29 -4.34 -14.03 1.33
N VAL A 30 -3.47 -13.12 0.94
CA VAL A 30 -2.50 -13.36 -0.13
C VAL A 30 -1.06 -13.25 0.29
N GLY A 31 -0.69 -13.43 1.43
CA GLY A 31 0.71 -13.27 1.73
C GLY A 31 1.04 -13.32 3.20
N LEU A 32 2.08 -12.66 3.52
CA LEU A 32 2.64 -12.60 4.86
C LEU A 32 1.72 -11.82 5.79
N ARG A 33 1.46 -12.36 6.95
CA ARG A 33 0.48 -11.89 7.91
C ARG A 33 1.09 -11.41 9.20
N SER A 34 0.24 -10.86 10.05
CA SER A 34 0.54 -10.63 11.45
C SER A 34 0.90 -11.95 12.15
N ILE A 35 1.97 -11.95 12.90
CA ILE A 35 2.44 -13.11 13.66
C ILE A 35 2.46 -12.74 15.15
N PRO A 36 1.37 -12.98 15.91
CA PRO A 36 1.30 -12.66 17.31
C PRO A 36 1.84 -13.82 18.15
N MET A 37 3.14 -14.00 18.26
CA MET A 37 3.74 -15.07 19.05
C MET A 37 4.66 -14.52 20.11
N VAL A 38 4.66 -15.15 21.29
CA VAL A 38 5.55 -14.77 22.40
C VAL A 38 7.03 -14.76 21.96
N ARG A 39 7.42 -15.70 21.13
CA ARG A 39 8.79 -15.74 20.58
C ARG A 39 9.10 -14.55 19.67
N ASP A 40 8.10 -14.04 18.94
CA ASP A 40 8.26 -12.89 18.06
C ASP A 40 8.30 -11.60 18.87
N LEU A 41 7.64 -11.58 20.02
CA LEU A 41 7.72 -10.50 20.99
C LEU A 41 9.13 -10.30 21.52
N GLN A 42 9.93 -11.35 21.63
CA GLN A 42 11.34 -11.21 22.02
C GLN A 42 12.12 -10.36 21.00
N PHE A 43 11.75 -10.44 19.74
CA PHE A 43 12.35 -9.64 18.68
C PHE A 43 11.75 -8.25 18.58
N ALA A 44 10.45 -8.12 18.87
CA ALA A 44 9.76 -6.84 18.98
C ALA A 44 10.36 -5.94 20.08
N TRP A 45 10.71 -6.51 21.19
CA TRP A 45 11.31 -5.78 22.32
C TRP A 45 12.69 -5.18 21.99
N GLN A 46 13.36 -5.73 21.02
CA GLN A 46 14.61 -5.18 20.51
C GLN A 46 14.38 -4.01 19.54
N GLU A 47 13.16 -3.78 19.11
CA GLU A 47 12.75 -2.64 18.30
C GLU A 47 12.19 -1.46 19.12
N VAL A 48 12.08 -1.59 20.44
CA VAL A 48 11.65 -0.53 21.35
C VAL A 48 12.71 0.57 21.40
N PRO A 49 12.29 1.79 21.59
CA PRO A 49 12.31 2.87 20.64
C PRO A 49 13.72 3.42 20.42
N GLN A 50 14.01 3.77 19.18
CA GLN A 50 14.92 4.86 18.71
C GLN A 50 16.19 5.17 19.53
N GLN A 51 16.63 4.29 20.40
CA GLN A 51 18.00 4.38 20.91
C GLN A 51 18.92 4.01 19.76
N VAL A 52 19.96 4.79 19.59
CA VAL A 52 21.04 4.52 18.65
C VAL A 52 21.56 3.12 18.98
N LEU A 53 21.08 2.11 18.24
CA LEU A 53 21.60 0.77 18.35
C LEU A 53 23.09 0.82 17.99
N ASP A 54 23.93 0.19 18.77
CA ASP A 54 25.31 -0.01 18.35
C ASP A 54 25.37 -0.96 17.13
N GLN A 55 26.49 -1.01 16.45
CA GLN A 55 26.64 -1.81 15.24
C GLN A 55 26.35 -3.31 15.46
N GLN A 56 26.60 -3.81 16.66
CA GLN A 56 26.37 -5.21 16.99
C GLN A 56 24.88 -5.50 17.20
N GLN A 57 24.17 -4.61 17.88
CA GLN A 57 22.72 -4.70 18.05
C GLN A 57 22.00 -4.58 16.72
N GLN A 58 22.43 -3.66 15.83
CA GLN A 58 21.89 -3.54 14.49
C GLN A 58 22.09 -4.82 13.67
N LYS A 59 23.26 -5.42 13.75
CA LYS A 59 23.57 -6.68 13.04
C LYS A 59 22.72 -7.85 13.53
N VAL A 60 22.47 -7.94 14.83
CA VAL A 60 21.57 -8.95 15.42
C VAL A 60 20.15 -8.72 14.92
N ARG A 61 19.67 -7.49 14.96
CA ARG A 61 18.34 -7.12 14.47
C ARG A 61 18.13 -7.48 12.99
N ASP A 62 19.09 -7.15 12.13
CA ASP A 62 19.03 -7.47 10.70
C ASP A 62 19.06 -8.97 10.44
N SER A 63 19.83 -9.72 11.23
CA SER A 63 19.87 -11.17 11.17
C SER A 63 18.51 -11.80 11.54
N LEU A 64 17.86 -11.30 12.59
CA LEU A 64 16.55 -11.77 13.02
C LEU A 64 15.45 -11.46 12.01
N ARG A 65 15.42 -10.24 11.47
CA ARG A 65 14.51 -9.86 10.37
C ARG A 65 14.67 -10.80 9.17
N SER A 66 15.90 -11.04 8.76
CA SER A 66 16.19 -11.94 7.65
C SER A 66 15.75 -13.38 7.93
N ALA A 67 15.87 -13.84 9.17
CA ALA A 67 15.43 -15.18 9.57
C ALA A 67 13.89 -15.29 9.55
N LEU A 68 13.17 -14.30 10.07
CA LEU A 68 11.71 -14.25 10.05
C LEU A 68 11.16 -14.20 8.63
N ILE A 69 11.74 -13.35 7.77
CA ILE A 69 11.34 -13.26 6.36
C ILE A 69 11.59 -14.58 5.64
N ARG A 70 12.74 -15.22 5.88
CA ARG A 70 13.06 -16.51 5.30
C ARG A 70 12.09 -17.59 5.73
N TRP A 71 11.77 -17.65 7.03
CA TRP A 71 10.78 -18.58 7.54
C TRP A 71 9.39 -18.35 6.92
N ALA A 72 8.92 -17.12 6.84
CA ALA A 72 7.64 -16.79 6.25
C ALA A 72 7.56 -17.17 4.76
N LYS A 73 8.65 -16.96 4.02
CA LYS A 73 8.76 -17.40 2.60
C LYS A 73 8.79 -18.93 2.47
N GLN A 74 9.43 -19.64 3.40
CA GLN A 74 9.47 -21.12 3.39
C GLN A 74 8.13 -21.73 3.78
N ALA A 75 7.42 -21.15 4.74
CA ALA A 75 6.08 -21.56 5.11
C ALA A 75 5.04 -21.31 3.99
N GLY A 76 5.42 -20.50 3.01
CA GLY A 76 4.60 -20.12 1.87
C GLY A 76 3.79 -18.85 2.14
N GLU A 77 3.88 -17.90 1.23
CA GLU A 77 2.99 -16.74 1.23
C GLU A 77 1.55 -17.22 1.08
N GLY A 78 0.68 -16.75 1.93
CA GLY A 78 -0.71 -17.20 2.00
C GLY A 78 -0.93 -18.43 2.86
N THR A 79 0.12 -19.03 3.45
CA THR A 79 -0.06 -20.00 4.51
C THR A 79 -0.54 -19.27 5.74
N ASP A 80 -1.78 -19.57 6.11
CA ASP A 80 -2.41 -18.92 7.23
C ASP A 80 -1.88 -19.50 8.54
N TYR A 81 -1.13 -18.72 9.27
CA TYR A 81 -0.91 -19.02 10.67
C TYR A 81 -2.22 -18.75 11.41
N ARG A 82 -2.90 -19.81 11.85
CA ARG A 82 -4.23 -19.74 12.46
C ARG A 82 -4.24 -20.12 13.93
N ASP A 83 -3.17 -20.71 14.41
CA ASP A 83 -3.11 -21.21 15.77
C ASP A 83 -2.98 -20.06 16.77
N ASN A 84 -3.91 -20.00 17.70
CA ASN A 84 -3.94 -19.02 18.79
C ASN A 84 -3.97 -17.54 18.37
N MET A 85 -4.40 -17.26 17.15
CA MET A 85 -4.44 -15.88 16.64
C MET A 85 -5.81 -15.23 16.89
N PRO A 86 -5.85 -14.00 17.43
CA PRO A 86 -7.05 -13.19 17.35
C PRO A 86 -7.43 -12.96 15.87
N MET A 87 -8.73 -12.99 15.57
CA MET A 87 -9.23 -12.78 14.20
C MET A 87 -8.73 -11.47 13.57
N GLN A 88 -8.49 -10.44 14.39
CA GLN A 88 -7.94 -9.15 13.95
C GLN A 88 -6.56 -9.27 13.31
N CYS A 89 -5.82 -10.31 13.63
CA CYS A 89 -4.49 -10.56 13.05
C CYS A 89 -4.54 -11.29 11.70
N LEU A 90 -5.72 -11.77 11.29
CA LEU A 90 -5.91 -12.51 10.06
C LEU A 90 -6.30 -11.58 8.90
N HIS A 91 -5.43 -10.67 8.52
CA HIS A 91 -5.65 -9.77 7.38
C HIS A 91 -4.38 -9.64 6.55
N PRO A 92 -4.50 -9.40 5.26
CA PRO A 92 -3.36 -9.08 4.41
C PRO A 92 -2.77 -7.75 4.83
N VAL A 93 -1.48 -7.58 4.63
CA VAL A 93 -0.75 -6.39 5.05
C VAL A 93 0.06 -5.81 3.91
N GLY A 94 0.08 -4.47 3.87
CA GLY A 94 0.76 -3.69 2.86
C GLY A 94 -0.11 -3.39 1.64
N HIS A 95 -0.07 -2.13 1.24
CA HIS A 95 -0.90 -1.61 0.14
C HIS A 95 -0.51 -2.16 -1.25
N TRP A 96 0.57 -2.93 -1.37
CA TRP A 96 0.87 -3.64 -2.62
C TRP A 96 -0.25 -4.63 -2.98
N TYR A 97 -0.91 -5.23 -1.99
CA TYR A 97 -1.92 -6.26 -2.22
C TYR A 97 -3.24 -5.73 -2.78
N GLU A 98 -3.47 -4.43 -2.83
CA GLU A 98 -4.74 -3.87 -3.32
C GLU A 98 -5.03 -4.29 -4.77
N ILE A 99 -4.05 -4.18 -5.66
CA ILE A 99 -4.20 -4.63 -7.05
C ILE A 99 -4.25 -6.17 -7.16
N PRO A 100 -3.34 -6.96 -6.57
CA PRO A 100 -3.48 -8.40 -6.49
C PRO A 100 -4.82 -8.90 -5.93
N ASN A 101 -5.40 -8.22 -4.95
CA ASN A 101 -6.73 -8.56 -4.43
C ASN A 101 -7.83 -8.38 -5.49
N MET A 102 -7.79 -7.31 -6.27
CA MET A 102 -8.75 -7.09 -7.37
C MET A 102 -8.67 -8.20 -8.44
N LEU A 103 -7.50 -8.75 -8.67
CA LEU A 103 -7.31 -9.91 -9.57
C LEU A 103 -7.92 -11.17 -8.94
N ARG A 104 -7.57 -11.49 -7.68
CA ARG A 104 -7.95 -12.73 -7.00
C ARG A 104 -9.43 -12.84 -6.65
N ASN A 105 -10.07 -11.72 -6.32
CA ASN A 105 -11.50 -11.68 -5.98
C ASN A 105 -12.40 -11.45 -7.21
N GLY A 106 -11.82 -11.41 -8.42
CA GLY A 106 -12.55 -11.27 -9.68
C GLY A 106 -13.10 -9.86 -9.96
N VAL A 107 -12.83 -8.86 -9.12
CA VAL A 107 -13.34 -7.50 -9.34
C VAL A 107 -12.79 -6.90 -10.62
N LEU A 108 -11.50 -7.08 -10.92
CA LEU A 108 -10.91 -6.61 -12.16
C LEU A 108 -11.49 -7.35 -13.38
N LEU A 109 -11.66 -8.67 -13.30
CA LEU A 109 -12.30 -9.46 -14.36
C LEU A 109 -13.71 -8.93 -14.65
N LYS A 110 -14.53 -8.76 -13.62
CA LYS A 110 -15.89 -8.21 -13.76
C LYS A 110 -15.89 -6.84 -14.42
N LEU A 111 -14.97 -5.97 -14.02
CA LEU A 111 -14.84 -4.63 -14.58
C LEU A 111 -14.49 -4.68 -16.07
N LEU A 112 -13.52 -5.52 -16.46
CA LEU A 112 -13.11 -5.68 -17.86
C LEU A 112 -14.16 -6.36 -18.72
N GLN A 113 -14.99 -7.26 -18.17
CA GLN A 113 -16.15 -7.82 -18.86
C GLN A 113 -17.23 -6.77 -19.14
N GLN A 114 -17.46 -5.86 -18.21
CA GLN A 114 -18.42 -4.77 -18.37
C GLN A 114 -17.90 -3.65 -19.27
N ARG A 115 -16.58 -3.42 -19.27
CA ARG A 115 -15.88 -2.37 -20.03
C ARG A 115 -14.62 -2.91 -20.69
N PRO A 116 -14.75 -3.66 -21.78
CA PRO A 116 -13.61 -4.27 -22.47
C PRO A 116 -12.59 -3.26 -22.98
N GLU A 117 -13.04 -2.03 -23.27
CA GLU A 117 -12.20 -0.91 -23.73
C GLU A 117 -11.36 -0.27 -22.62
N LEU A 118 -11.59 -0.62 -21.36
CA LEU A 118 -10.83 -0.04 -20.23
C LEU A 118 -9.36 -0.43 -20.34
N LYS A 119 -8.48 0.58 -20.32
CA LYS A 119 -7.03 0.41 -20.48
C LYS A 119 -6.23 0.90 -19.27
N TYR A 120 -6.78 1.84 -18.51
CA TYR A 120 -6.05 2.55 -17.47
C TYR A 120 -6.81 2.53 -16.16
N LEU A 121 -6.05 2.46 -15.06
CA LEU A 121 -6.55 2.65 -13.70
C LEU A 121 -5.77 3.78 -13.03
N MET A 122 -6.40 4.43 -12.09
CA MET A 122 -5.74 5.30 -11.13
C MET A 122 -5.90 4.69 -9.74
N LEU A 123 -4.79 4.34 -9.11
CA LEU A 123 -4.73 3.87 -7.72
C LEU A 123 -4.34 5.04 -6.83
N HIS A 124 -5.05 5.28 -5.75
CA HIS A 124 -4.63 6.24 -4.73
C HIS A 124 -5.18 5.90 -3.36
N ASN A 125 -4.60 6.48 -2.33
CA ASN A 125 -5.11 6.35 -0.96
C ASN A 125 -6.34 7.23 -0.73
N ILE A 126 -7.25 6.76 0.09
CA ILE A 126 -8.44 7.51 0.47
C ILE A 126 -8.12 8.80 1.24
N ASP A 127 -6.97 8.88 1.88
CA ASP A 127 -6.48 10.05 2.61
C ASP A 127 -5.78 11.10 1.72
N THR A 128 -5.58 10.80 0.42
CA THR A 128 -5.05 11.75 -0.58
C THR A 128 -6.23 12.54 -1.19
N LEU A 129 -6.81 13.43 -0.40
CA LEU A 129 -8.10 14.07 -0.72
C LEU A 129 -8.08 14.95 -1.98
N GLY A 130 -6.92 15.49 -2.35
CA GLY A 130 -6.76 16.32 -3.56
C GLY A 130 -6.58 15.52 -4.85
N ALA A 131 -6.44 14.19 -4.78
CA ALA A 131 -6.27 13.35 -5.95
C ALA A 131 -7.59 13.22 -6.73
N SER A 132 -7.50 13.43 -8.03
CA SER A 132 -8.63 13.34 -8.97
C SER A 132 -8.17 12.81 -10.31
N VAL A 133 -9.09 12.37 -11.16
CA VAL A 133 -8.76 12.01 -12.54
C VAL A 133 -8.42 13.29 -13.32
N ASP A 134 -7.13 13.51 -13.56
CA ASP A 134 -6.61 14.65 -14.33
C ASP A 134 -6.31 14.22 -15.77
N PRO A 135 -7.03 14.79 -16.77
CA PRO A 135 -6.82 14.42 -18.16
C PRO A 135 -5.40 14.69 -18.68
N SER A 136 -4.71 15.72 -18.15
CA SER A 136 -3.36 16.06 -18.58
C SER A 136 -2.34 15.04 -18.08
N LEU A 137 -2.47 14.60 -16.83
CA LEU A 137 -1.62 13.56 -16.25
C LEU A 137 -1.89 12.19 -16.89
N LEU A 138 -3.16 11.85 -17.13
CA LEU A 138 -3.51 10.66 -17.90
C LEU A 138 -2.95 10.71 -19.30
N GLY A 139 -3.11 11.84 -20.00
CA GLY A 139 -2.55 12.04 -21.34
C GLY A 139 -1.03 11.88 -21.39
N LYS A 140 -0.33 12.38 -20.37
CA LYS A 140 1.11 12.21 -20.23
C LYS A 140 1.51 10.76 -19.98
N HIS A 141 0.76 10.05 -19.12
CA HIS A 141 0.96 8.61 -18.89
C HIS A 141 0.79 7.81 -20.18
N ILE A 142 -0.26 8.09 -20.96
CA ILE A 142 -0.52 7.47 -22.27
C ILE A 142 0.62 7.77 -23.26
N GLN A 143 1.03 9.02 -23.35
CA GLN A 143 2.11 9.43 -24.26
C GLN A 143 3.44 8.76 -23.95
N GLN A 144 3.74 8.54 -22.69
CA GLN A 144 4.98 7.89 -22.26
C GLN A 144 4.92 6.36 -22.41
N ASP A 145 3.75 5.81 -22.67
CA ASP A 145 3.50 4.37 -22.85
C ASP A 145 4.13 3.52 -21.73
N SER A 146 4.01 3.98 -20.48
CA SER A 146 4.59 3.33 -19.31
C SER A 146 3.64 2.31 -18.66
N CYS A 147 4.20 1.36 -17.93
CA CYS A 147 3.41 0.44 -17.10
C CYS A 147 2.80 1.19 -15.92
N LEU A 148 3.63 1.93 -15.18
CA LEU A 148 3.24 2.69 -14.00
C LEU A 148 3.75 4.13 -14.10
N SER A 149 2.93 5.09 -13.67
CA SER A 149 3.38 6.47 -13.44
C SER A 149 2.96 6.91 -12.05
N PHE A 150 3.95 7.16 -11.20
CA PHE A 150 3.76 7.58 -9.81
C PHE A 150 3.71 9.10 -9.71
N GLU A 151 2.75 9.62 -8.97
CA GLU A 151 2.70 11.01 -8.59
C GLU A 151 3.50 11.24 -7.30
N VAL A 152 4.40 12.21 -7.32
CA VAL A 152 5.22 12.59 -6.17
C VAL A 152 5.09 14.10 -5.93
N ILE A 153 5.14 14.49 -4.66
CA ILE A 153 5.08 15.88 -4.21
C ILE A 153 6.40 16.29 -3.58
N GLU A 154 6.66 17.58 -3.48
CA GLU A 154 7.76 18.08 -2.67
C GLU A 154 7.57 17.65 -1.21
N ARG A 155 8.62 17.08 -0.60
CA ARG A 155 8.57 16.57 0.77
C ARG A 155 8.54 17.69 1.78
N ARG A 156 7.70 17.55 2.80
CA ARG A 156 7.66 18.40 3.99
C ARG A 156 8.27 17.67 5.19
N LEU A 157 8.53 18.39 6.26
CA LEU A 157 9.12 17.83 7.49
C LEU A 157 8.18 16.86 8.23
N ASP A 158 6.88 17.03 8.05
CA ASP A 158 5.83 16.18 8.63
C ASP A 158 5.47 14.96 7.76
N ASP A 159 5.96 14.90 6.52
CA ASP A 159 5.76 13.74 5.66
C ASP A 159 6.59 12.55 6.13
N ARG A 160 5.91 11.48 6.52
CA ARG A 160 6.51 10.22 6.97
C ARG A 160 6.31 9.14 5.94
N GLY A 161 7.39 8.49 5.54
CA GLY A 161 7.35 7.37 4.59
C GLY A 161 8.28 7.54 3.40
N GLY A 162 8.04 6.75 2.37
CA GLY A 162 8.88 6.63 1.18
C GLY A 162 8.93 7.87 0.30
N GLY A 163 9.87 7.87 -0.62
CA GLY A 163 10.01 8.95 -1.57
C GLY A 163 10.90 8.57 -2.75
N LEU A 164 11.05 9.50 -3.70
CA LEU A 164 11.82 9.29 -4.90
C LEU A 164 13.32 9.45 -4.63
N ALA A 165 14.09 8.47 -5.06
CA ALA A 165 15.55 8.46 -4.96
C ALA A 165 16.21 7.97 -6.24
N LEU A 166 17.46 8.35 -6.46
CA LEU A 166 18.33 7.73 -7.46
C LEU A 166 19.10 6.57 -6.80
N VAL A 167 18.83 5.35 -7.23
CA VAL A 167 19.52 4.16 -6.74
C VAL A 167 20.23 3.51 -7.91
N ASN A 168 21.54 3.45 -7.84
CA ASN A 168 22.40 2.97 -8.95
C ASN A 168 22.12 3.73 -10.28
N GLY A 169 21.86 5.04 -10.20
CA GLY A 169 21.58 5.88 -11.35
C GLY A 169 20.17 5.77 -11.93
N GLN A 170 19.30 4.95 -11.35
CA GLN A 170 17.90 4.80 -11.77
C GLN A 170 16.95 5.44 -10.74
N PRO A 171 15.98 6.24 -11.18
CA PRO A 171 14.96 6.77 -10.29
C PRO A 171 14.01 5.66 -9.86
N ARG A 172 13.77 5.56 -8.57
CA ARG A 172 12.78 4.64 -7.98
C ARG A 172 12.22 5.18 -6.68
N LEU A 173 11.06 4.70 -6.28
CA LEU A 173 10.56 4.93 -4.94
C LEU A 173 11.34 4.04 -3.96
N VAL A 174 11.70 4.63 -2.83
CA VAL A 174 12.33 3.92 -1.72
C VAL A 174 11.43 4.13 -0.50
N GLU A 175 10.93 3.06 0.05
CA GLU A 175 10.02 3.10 1.18
C GLU A 175 10.78 3.44 2.48
N GLY A 176 10.10 4.10 3.42
CA GLY A 176 10.72 4.46 4.70
C GLY A 176 11.31 3.25 5.43
N LEU A 177 10.63 2.11 5.38
CA LEU A 177 11.08 0.83 5.96
C LEU A 177 12.32 0.24 5.27
N ALA A 178 12.64 0.68 4.06
CA ALA A 178 13.84 0.26 3.33
C ALA A 178 15.06 1.11 3.66
N MET A 179 14.88 2.24 4.36
CA MET A 179 15.98 3.15 4.68
C MET A 179 16.92 2.52 5.70
N PRO A 180 18.24 2.69 5.56
CA PRO A 180 19.22 2.23 6.56
C PRO A 180 19.00 2.86 7.94
N ARG A 181 18.52 4.08 7.96
CA ARG A 181 18.16 4.83 9.18
C ARG A 181 16.90 5.63 8.90
N GLU A 182 15.99 5.67 9.84
CA GLU A 182 14.72 6.43 9.74
C GLU A 182 14.94 7.87 9.27
N LYS A 183 15.94 8.56 9.82
CA LYS A 183 16.27 9.95 9.44
C LYS A 183 16.72 10.13 8.00
N ASP A 184 17.07 9.06 7.29
CA ASP A 184 17.51 9.14 5.89
C ASP A 184 16.32 9.47 4.97
N GLU A 185 15.08 9.26 5.40
CA GLU A 185 13.88 9.68 4.65
C GLU A 185 13.84 11.18 4.39
N PHE A 186 14.35 12.00 5.33
CA PHE A 186 14.39 13.47 5.19
C PHE A 186 15.42 13.97 4.17
N LYS A 187 16.25 13.09 3.63
CA LYS A 187 17.17 13.43 2.54
C LYS A 187 16.51 13.35 1.17
N LEU A 188 15.33 12.75 1.09
CA LEU A 188 14.58 12.65 -0.14
C LEU A 188 13.82 13.94 -0.41
N THR A 189 14.00 14.51 -1.60
CA THR A 189 13.34 15.76 -2.00
C THR A 189 11.85 15.56 -2.26
N TYR A 190 11.47 14.39 -2.73
CA TYR A 190 10.08 14.11 -3.11
C TYR A 190 9.49 12.98 -2.27
N TYR A 191 8.23 13.17 -1.90
CA TYR A 191 7.41 12.23 -1.14
C TYR A 191 6.47 11.46 -2.05
N ASN A 192 6.26 10.18 -1.78
CA ASN A 192 5.33 9.34 -2.51
C ASN A 192 3.88 9.64 -2.09
N SER A 193 3.09 10.22 -2.99
CA SER A 193 1.66 10.50 -2.73
C SER A 193 0.77 9.26 -2.76
N LEU A 194 1.32 8.10 -3.15
CA LEU A 194 0.61 6.84 -3.43
C LEU A 194 -0.38 6.90 -4.60
N THR A 195 -0.51 8.03 -5.28
CA THR A 195 -1.29 8.08 -6.52
C THR A 195 -0.47 7.52 -7.67
N THR A 196 -1.03 6.52 -8.36
CA THR A 196 -0.35 5.80 -9.44
C THR A 196 -1.29 5.60 -10.62
N TRP A 197 -0.86 5.98 -11.81
CA TRP A 197 -1.49 5.63 -13.07
C TRP A 197 -0.97 4.28 -13.54
N ILE A 198 -1.85 3.41 -13.99
CA ILE A 198 -1.55 2.01 -14.32
C ILE A 198 -2.09 1.69 -15.71
N THR A 199 -1.24 1.19 -16.59
CA THR A 199 -1.65 0.57 -17.86
C THR A 199 -1.97 -0.90 -17.58
N ILE A 200 -3.25 -1.28 -17.68
CA ILE A 200 -3.74 -2.62 -17.25
C ILE A 200 -2.99 -3.73 -17.97
N ASP A 201 -2.94 -3.70 -19.30
CA ASP A 201 -2.36 -4.80 -20.08
C ASP A 201 -0.86 -4.95 -19.80
N ARG A 202 -0.12 -3.84 -19.62
CA ARG A 202 1.30 -3.89 -19.25
C ARG A 202 1.52 -4.44 -17.84
N LEU A 203 0.62 -4.13 -16.89
CA LEU A 203 0.68 -4.72 -15.56
C LEU A 203 0.41 -6.23 -15.61
N LEU A 204 -0.57 -6.65 -16.41
CA LEU A 204 -0.85 -8.08 -16.63
C LEU A 204 0.36 -8.77 -17.27
N ASP A 205 1.00 -8.17 -18.28
CA ASP A 205 2.23 -8.69 -18.90
C ASP A 205 3.36 -8.89 -17.87
N THR A 206 3.55 -7.92 -16.96
CA THR A 206 4.52 -8.04 -15.85
C THR A 206 4.22 -9.25 -14.97
N MET A 207 2.94 -9.58 -14.81
CA MET A 207 2.48 -10.74 -14.06
C MET A 207 2.44 -12.02 -14.91
N GLN A 208 2.77 -11.94 -16.20
CA GLN A 208 2.66 -13.03 -17.19
C GLN A 208 1.21 -13.54 -17.31
N LEU A 209 0.28 -12.60 -17.37
CA LEU A 209 -1.15 -12.83 -17.58
C LEU A 209 -1.63 -12.06 -18.79
N THR A 210 -2.68 -12.59 -19.43
CA THR A 210 -3.53 -11.87 -20.38
C THR A 210 -4.88 -11.56 -19.73
N ARG A 211 -5.75 -10.80 -20.39
CA ARG A 211 -7.12 -10.56 -19.89
C ARG A 211 -7.94 -11.86 -19.82
N GLU A 212 -7.73 -12.79 -20.74
CA GLU A 212 -8.39 -14.10 -20.77
C GLU A 212 -7.99 -14.97 -19.58
N ASP A 213 -6.72 -14.88 -19.16
CA ASP A 213 -6.20 -15.64 -18.01
C ASP A 213 -6.85 -15.25 -16.68
N LEU A 214 -7.52 -14.08 -16.61
CA LEU A 214 -8.22 -13.64 -15.40
C LEU A 214 -9.43 -14.53 -15.06
N THR A 215 -9.86 -15.40 -15.96
CA THR A 215 -10.91 -16.39 -15.71
C THR A 215 -10.38 -17.65 -15.02
N ASP A 216 -9.06 -17.81 -14.91
CA ASP A 216 -8.39 -18.97 -14.30
C ASP A 216 -7.78 -18.57 -12.95
N ASP A 217 -8.50 -18.85 -11.87
CA ASP A 217 -8.09 -18.53 -10.52
C ASP A 217 -6.71 -19.11 -10.16
N ALA A 218 -6.36 -20.27 -10.68
CA ALA A 218 -5.08 -20.92 -10.39
C ALA A 218 -3.92 -20.17 -11.06
N LYS A 219 -4.11 -19.71 -12.30
CA LYS A 219 -3.11 -18.86 -12.98
C LYS A 219 -2.94 -17.52 -12.29
N VAL A 220 -4.05 -16.88 -11.90
CA VAL A 220 -4.02 -15.61 -11.16
C VAL A 220 -3.27 -15.78 -9.84
N GLU A 221 -3.61 -16.80 -9.06
CA GLU A 221 -2.93 -17.10 -7.80
C GLU A 221 -1.43 -17.29 -7.99
N GLN A 222 -1.02 -18.09 -8.98
CA GLN A 222 0.37 -18.35 -9.29
C GLN A 222 1.10 -17.07 -9.72
N ALA A 223 0.46 -16.22 -10.53
CA ALA A 223 1.02 -14.96 -10.99
C ALA A 223 1.24 -13.98 -9.81
N VAL A 224 0.25 -13.84 -8.94
CA VAL A 224 0.37 -13.04 -7.71
C VAL A 224 1.52 -13.53 -6.84
N ARG A 225 1.65 -14.84 -6.64
CA ARG A 225 2.76 -15.41 -5.85
C ARG A 225 4.12 -15.15 -6.47
N ARG A 226 4.27 -15.35 -7.79
CA ARG A 226 5.53 -15.06 -8.50
C ARG A 226 5.96 -13.61 -8.33
N LEU A 227 5.04 -12.66 -8.52
CA LEU A 227 5.35 -11.25 -8.38
C LEU A 227 5.64 -10.90 -6.91
N SER A 228 4.83 -11.39 -5.97
CA SER A 228 5.04 -11.22 -4.54
C SER A 228 6.44 -11.66 -4.09
N HIS A 229 6.98 -12.75 -4.63
CA HIS A 229 8.32 -13.23 -4.31
C HIS A 229 9.44 -12.30 -4.80
N LYS A 230 9.21 -11.52 -5.85
CA LYS A 230 10.16 -10.49 -6.32
C LYS A 230 10.13 -9.23 -5.46
N MET A 231 9.04 -8.99 -4.74
CA MET A 231 8.85 -7.78 -3.92
C MET A 231 9.61 -7.87 -2.60
N PRO A 232 10.17 -6.75 -2.12
CA PRO A 232 10.66 -6.67 -0.75
C PRO A 232 9.59 -7.02 0.27
N THR A 233 9.99 -7.56 1.40
CA THR A 233 9.12 -7.81 2.55
C THR A 233 9.65 -7.05 3.74
N TYR A 234 8.79 -6.24 4.33
CA TYR A 234 9.12 -5.47 5.53
C TYR A 234 8.46 -6.11 6.74
N ILE A 235 9.08 -5.94 7.90
CA ILE A 235 8.50 -6.32 9.18
C ILE A 235 8.16 -5.05 9.94
N THR A 236 6.89 -4.90 10.31
CA THR A 236 6.40 -3.83 11.18
C THR A 236 5.83 -4.41 12.44
N LEU A 237 5.85 -3.62 13.50
CA LEU A 237 5.25 -3.96 14.77
C LEU A 237 3.98 -3.14 14.96
N LYS A 238 2.93 -3.79 15.42
CA LYS A 238 1.66 -3.13 15.74
C LYS A 238 1.06 -3.72 17.00
N ASP A 239 0.35 -2.89 17.73
CA ASP A 239 -0.45 -3.31 18.85
C ASP A 239 -1.88 -3.61 18.39
N VAL A 240 -2.31 -4.85 18.57
CA VAL A 240 -3.68 -5.25 18.34
C VAL A 240 -4.42 -5.23 19.68
N LYS A 241 -5.48 -4.45 19.75
CA LYS A 241 -6.29 -4.26 20.96
C LYS A 241 -7.53 -5.14 20.93
N LYS A 242 -7.72 -5.91 21.98
CA LYS A 242 -8.94 -6.69 22.21
C LYS A 242 -9.74 -6.08 23.36
N ARG A 243 -10.95 -5.62 23.07
CA ARG A 243 -11.89 -5.08 24.07
C ARG A 243 -12.83 -6.18 24.52
N TRP A 244 -12.97 -6.33 25.83
CA TRP A 244 -13.79 -7.37 26.44
C TRP A 244 -15.19 -6.92 26.82
N GLY A 245 -15.58 -5.70 26.53
CA GLY A 245 -16.93 -5.18 26.80
C GLY A 245 -17.20 -4.68 28.22
N ASN A 246 -16.29 -4.91 29.15
CA ASN A 246 -16.39 -4.48 30.57
C ASN A 246 -15.39 -3.34 30.92
N GLY A 247 -14.90 -2.63 29.92
CA GLY A 247 -13.85 -1.62 30.08
C GLY A 247 -12.43 -2.18 30.09
N GLN A 248 -12.28 -3.50 30.07
CA GLN A 248 -10.99 -4.15 29.94
C GLN A 248 -10.50 -4.18 28.48
N GLU A 249 -9.25 -3.83 28.28
CA GLU A 249 -8.58 -3.89 26.99
C GLU A 249 -7.24 -4.61 27.14
N ASP A 250 -7.06 -5.69 26.39
CA ASP A 250 -5.77 -6.37 26.27
C ASP A 250 -5.06 -5.90 25.01
N VAL A 251 -3.78 -5.63 25.11
CA VAL A 251 -2.91 -5.22 24.01
C VAL A 251 -2.01 -6.37 23.62
N PHE A 252 -2.09 -6.78 22.37
CA PHE A 252 -1.26 -7.84 21.81
C PHE A 252 -0.31 -7.25 20.80
N PRO A 253 0.99 -7.13 21.09
CA PRO A 253 1.96 -6.76 20.07
C PRO A 253 2.10 -7.87 19.04
N VAL A 254 2.08 -7.49 17.77
CA VAL A 254 2.18 -8.41 16.63
C VAL A 254 3.22 -7.94 15.65
N ALA A 255 3.96 -8.87 15.06
CA ALA A 255 4.80 -8.61 13.91
C ALA A 255 3.97 -8.78 12.63
N GLN A 256 3.96 -7.77 11.77
CA GLN A 256 3.32 -7.81 10.47
C GLN A 256 4.36 -7.86 9.36
N PHE A 257 4.09 -8.66 8.34
CA PHE A 257 4.89 -8.67 7.12
C PHE A 257 4.17 -7.84 6.06
N GLU A 258 4.81 -6.79 5.59
CA GLU A 258 4.23 -5.83 4.65
C GLU A 258 4.95 -5.84 3.31
N LYS A 259 4.18 -5.64 2.23
CA LYS A 259 4.68 -5.32 0.90
C LYS A 259 4.08 -4.00 0.44
N LEU A 260 4.90 -3.15 -0.14
CA LEU A 260 4.51 -1.77 -0.42
C LEU A 260 4.50 -1.53 -1.93
N TRP A 261 3.50 -0.77 -2.41
CA TRP A 261 3.28 -0.56 -3.85
C TRP A 261 4.41 0.21 -4.53
N GLY A 262 5.05 1.13 -3.82
CA GLY A 262 6.18 1.91 -4.33
C GLY A 262 7.36 1.04 -4.81
N ASP A 263 7.53 -0.14 -4.21
CA ASP A 263 8.60 -1.07 -4.57
C ASP A 263 8.43 -1.72 -5.95
N MET A 264 7.25 -1.61 -6.58
CA MET A 264 7.09 -1.97 -7.99
C MET A 264 8.08 -1.22 -8.87
N SER A 265 8.45 0.00 -8.49
CA SER A 265 9.43 0.82 -9.21
C SER A 265 10.87 0.31 -9.13
N ALA A 266 11.16 -0.66 -8.25
CA ALA A 266 12.46 -1.30 -8.12
C ALA A 266 12.62 -2.55 -9.00
N LEU A 267 11.52 -3.01 -9.61
CA LEU A 267 11.54 -4.19 -10.49
C LEU A 267 12.08 -3.81 -11.87
N ALA A 268 13.08 -4.54 -12.35
CA ALA A 268 13.75 -4.23 -13.62
C ALA A 268 12.83 -4.43 -14.86
N ASP A 269 11.81 -5.26 -14.72
CA ASP A 269 10.83 -5.59 -15.76
C ASP A 269 9.58 -4.69 -15.72
N VAL A 270 9.55 -3.65 -14.88
CA VAL A 270 8.45 -2.69 -14.77
C VAL A 270 8.91 -1.30 -15.23
N ASP A 271 8.36 -0.82 -16.34
CA ASP A 271 8.64 0.54 -16.80
C ASP A 271 7.85 1.56 -15.98
N CYS A 272 8.57 2.35 -15.19
CA CYS A 272 8.01 3.33 -14.27
C CYS A 272 8.38 4.77 -14.65
N ARG A 273 7.44 5.70 -14.48
CA ARG A 273 7.64 7.14 -14.61
C ARG A 273 7.23 7.84 -13.32
N PHE A 274 7.73 9.07 -13.13
CA PHE A 274 7.47 9.86 -11.95
C PHE A 274 7.04 11.25 -12.35
N PHE A 275 5.88 11.69 -11.86
CA PHE A 275 5.31 13.01 -12.11
C PHE A 275 5.41 13.84 -10.84
N VAL A 276 6.16 14.92 -10.87
CA VAL A 276 6.14 15.92 -9.81
C VAL A 276 4.87 16.75 -9.97
N ILE A 277 4.02 16.71 -8.98
CA ILE A 277 2.72 17.37 -8.97
C ILE A 277 2.63 18.41 -7.84
N PRO A 278 1.67 19.35 -7.92
CA PRO A 278 1.43 20.30 -6.84
C PRO A 278 1.14 19.60 -5.51
N LEU A 279 1.62 20.19 -4.42
CA LEU A 279 1.46 19.68 -3.05
C LEU A 279 0.00 19.38 -2.72
N GLN A 280 -0.90 20.32 -3.03
CA GLN A 280 -2.33 20.23 -2.72
C GLN A 280 -3.00 19.00 -3.34
N ARG A 281 -2.49 18.54 -4.50
CA ARG A 281 -3.02 17.35 -5.17
C ARG A 281 -2.60 16.05 -4.49
N GLY A 282 -1.37 15.97 -3.97
CA GLY A 282 -0.77 14.70 -3.53
C GLY A 282 -0.57 14.58 -2.02
N GLN A 283 -0.92 15.59 -1.26
CA GLN A 283 -0.74 15.57 0.20
C GLN A 283 -1.82 14.72 0.88
N GLN A 284 -1.40 13.98 1.90
CA GLN A 284 -2.24 13.06 2.64
C GLN A 284 -2.70 13.66 3.97
N LEU A 285 -3.98 13.48 4.31
CA LEU A 285 -4.56 13.86 5.59
C LEU A 285 -4.66 12.62 6.49
N LYS A 286 -3.64 12.37 7.31
CA LYS A 286 -3.58 11.20 8.21
C LYS A 286 -4.04 11.51 9.62
N GLU A 287 -3.89 12.75 10.04
CA GLU A 287 -4.15 13.19 11.42
C GLU A 287 -4.86 14.53 11.42
N GLN A 288 -5.73 14.71 12.43
CA GLN A 288 -6.46 15.98 12.59
C GLN A 288 -5.52 17.19 12.75
N ALA A 289 -4.37 17.01 13.39
CA ALA A 289 -3.38 18.07 13.57
C ALA A 289 -2.86 18.66 12.24
N GLN A 290 -2.91 17.91 11.15
CA GLN A 290 -2.52 18.38 9.81
C GLN A 290 -3.49 19.42 9.23
N LEU A 291 -4.74 19.45 9.70
CA LEU A 291 -5.76 20.41 9.21
C LEU A 291 -5.33 21.86 9.39
N ASP A 292 -4.65 22.19 10.48
CA ASP A 292 -4.14 23.55 10.71
C ASP A 292 -3.10 23.97 9.66
N GLY A 293 -2.29 23.02 9.19
CA GLY A 293 -1.36 23.23 8.08
C GLY A 293 -2.11 23.44 6.76
N TRP A 294 -3.10 22.62 6.47
CA TRP A 294 -3.92 22.70 5.27
C TRP A 294 -4.71 24.00 5.13
N LEU A 295 -5.20 24.55 6.26
CA LEU A 295 -5.85 25.85 6.27
C LEU A 295 -4.89 26.99 5.90
N ARG A 296 -3.60 26.85 6.24
CA ARG A 296 -2.59 27.88 5.98
C ARG A 296 -1.95 27.80 4.60
N ASP A 297 -1.78 26.60 4.05
CA ASP A 297 -1.08 26.38 2.78
C ASP A 297 -2.01 26.33 1.56
N GLY A 298 -3.32 26.47 1.77
CA GLY A 298 -4.33 26.46 0.72
C GLY A 298 -4.84 25.07 0.33
N SER A 299 -4.36 24.00 0.96
CA SER A 299 -4.81 22.63 0.66
C SER A 299 -6.28 22.41 0.98
N ALA A 300 -6.77 22.96 2.09
CA ALA A 300 -8.20 22.89 2.45
C ALA A 300 -9.06 23.55 1.38
N SER A 301 -8.73 24.78 0.97
CA SER A 301 -9.46 25.49 -0.09
C SER A 301 -9.41 24.76 -1.44
N PHE A 302 -8.29 24.13 -1.75
CA PHE A 302 -8.15 23.31 -2.97
C PHE A 302 -9.09 22.10 -2.94
N VAL A 303 -9.14 21.38 -1.82
CA VAL A 303 -10.05 20.22 -1.66
C VAL A 303 -11.50 20.66 -1.67
N GLU A 304 -11.87 21.77 -0.99
CA GLU A 304 -13.22 22.32 -1.00
C GLU A 304 -13.71 22.65 -2.41
N GLN A 305 -12.84 23.16 -3.28
CA GLN A 305 -13.20 23.46 -4.68
C GLN A 305 -13.46 22.19 -5.51
N LEU A 306 -12.94 21.04 -5.10
CA LEU A 306 -13.18 19.76 -5.77
C LEU A 306 -14.47 19.07 -5.31
N CYS A 307 -15.04 19.52 -4.19
CA CYS A 307 -16.20 18.90 -3.56
C CYS A 307 -17.45 19.76 -3.76
N HIS A 308 -18.55 19.10 -4.04
CA HIS A 308 -19.89 19.72 -3.98
C HIS A 308 -20.55 19.25 -2.67
N TRP A 309 -20.51 20.13 -1.67
CA TRP A 309 -21.17 19.87 -0.39
C TRP A 309 -22.68 20.15 -0.54
N THR A 310 -23.51 19.11 -0.33
CA THR A 310 -24.98 19.21 -0.35
C THR A 310 -25.53 19.25 1.06
#